data_ec04577af7a89af5cde3c6bcd97cc27f
#
_entry.id   ec04577af7a89af5cde3c6bcd97cc27f
#
_cell.length_a   1.000
_cell.length_b   1.000
_cell.length_c   1.000
_cell.angle_alpha   90.00
_cell.angle_beta   90.00
_cell.angle_gamma   90.00
#
_symmetry.space_group_name_H-M   'P 1'
#
loop_
_entity.id
_entity.type
_entity.pdbx_description
1 polymer ?
#
loop_
_entity_poly.entity_id
_entity_poly.type
_entity_poly.pdbx_seq_one_letter_code
_entity_poly.pdbx_strand_id
1 'polypeptide(L)'
;MTKKRKRLEDELKKLIAKKAEVEARITETQDQIQEETNIEIHEMVHAAHLTPEQLADVLAAFRKGSIPVNAMDIITEEETDHD
;
A
#
# COMPACT_ATOMS: atom_id res chain seq x y z
N MET A 1 26.32 29.25 -26.62
CA MET A 1 25.76 28.55 -25.49
C MET A 1 26.58 28.79 -24.27
N THR A 2 25.95 29.08 -23.17
CA THR A 2 26.65 29.41 -21.96
C THR A 2 26.99 28.16 -21.17
N LYS A 3 28.08 28.22 -20.43
CA LYS A 3 28.48 27.15 -19.53
C LYS A 3 27.43 26.93 -18.46
N LYS A 4 26.74 27.99 -18.08
CA LYS A 4 25.67 27.93 -17.08
C LYS A 4 24.50 27.06 -17.55
N ARG A 5 24.10 27.21 -18.82
CA ARG A 5 23.04 26.40 -19.40
C ARG A 5 23.41 24.93 -19.40
N LYS A 6 24.62 24.60 -19.81
CA LYS A 6 25.08 23.22 -19.84
C LYS A 6 25.09 22.61 -18.44
N ARG A 7 25.51 23.38 -17.45
CA ARG A 7 25.56 22.94 -16.07
C ARG A 7 24.16 22.64 -15.55
N LEU A 8 23.22 23.50 -15.92
CA LEU A 8 21.81 23.30 -15.52
C LEU A 8 21.20 22.09 -16.21
N GLU A 9 21.54 21.88 -17.48
CA GLU A 9 21.06 20.71 -18.20
C GLU A 9 21.58 19.41 -17.57
N ASP A 10 22.86 19.41 -17.19
CA ASP A 10 23.48 18.26 -16.55
C ASP A 10 22.83 18.01 -15.18
N GLU A 11 22.55 19.07 -14.45
CA GLU A 11 21.89 18.95 -13.18
C GLU A 11 20.47 18.39 -13.35
N LEU A 12 19.77 18.86 -14.37
CA LEU A 12 18.42 18.34 -14.65
C LEU A 12 18.45 16.85 -14.92
N LYS A 13 19.41 16.37 -15.69
CA LYS A 13 19.54 14.95 -15.96
C LYS A 13 19.76 14.14 -14.68
N LYS A 14 20.58 14.66 -13.79
CA LYS A 14 20.83 14.00 -12.51
C LYS A 14 19.58 13.93 -11.67
N LEU A 15 18.81 15.01 -11.65
CA LEU A 15 17.58 15.06 -10.88
C LEU A 15 16.52 14.11 -11.43
N ILE A 16 16.41 14.01 -12.75
CA ILE A 16 15.49 13.08 -13.39
C ILE A 16 15.86 11.65 -13.05
N ALA A 17 17.15 11.33 -13.11
CA ALA A 17 17.62 9.99 -12.75
C ALA A 17 17.33 9.68 -11.28
N LYS A 18 17.55 10.65 -10.40
CA LYS A 18 17.27 10.49 -8.98
C LYS A 18 15.80 10.32 -8.72
N LYS A 19 14.95 11.05 -9.43
CA LYS A 19 13.50 10.92 -9.31
C LYS A 19 13.07 9.51 -9.69
N ALA A 20 13.59 8.98 -10.79
CA ALA A 20 13.26 7.62 -11.22
C ALA A 20 13.68 6.59 -10.18
N GLU A 21 14.84 6.79 -9.56
CA GLU A 21 15.33 5.91 -8.49
C GLU A 21 14.39 5.95 -7.29
N VAL A 22 13.98 7.15 -6.89
CA VAL A 22 13.05 7.31 -5.76
C VAL A 22 11.71 6.67 -6.07
N GLU A 23 11.20 6.85 -7.28
CA GLU A 23 9.93 6.25 -7.68
C GLU A 23 10.00 4.72 -7.63
N ALA A 24 11.12 4.14 -8.05
CA ALA A 24 11.32 2.71 -7.97
C ALA A 24 11.33 2.23 -6.51
N ARG A 25 11.95 3.00 -5.62
CA ARG A 25 11.99 2.67 -4.21
C ARG A 25 10.61 2.77 -3.56
N ILE A 26 9.81 3.73 -4.01
CA ILE A 26 8.44 3.86 -3.53
C ILE A 26 7.64 2.60 -3.88
N THR A 27 7.74 2.16 -5.13
CA THR A 27 7.04 0.96 -5.58
C THR A 27 7.49 -0.27 -4.78
N GLU A 28 8.80 -0.41 -4.61
CA GLU A 28 9.36 -1.52 -3.84
C GLU A 28 8.86 -1.51 -2.41
N THR A 29 8.83 -0.32 -1.79
CA THR A 29 8.37 -0.18 -0.42
C THR A 29 6.88 -0.51 -0.30
N GLN A 30 6.08 -0.07 -1.28
CA GLN A 30 4.66 -0.40 -1.31
C GLN A 30 4.45 -1.91 -1.42
N ASP A 31 5.27 -2.58 -2.23
CA ASP A 31 5.19 -4.03 -2.37
C ASP A 31 5.56 -4.73 -1.07
N GLN A 32 6.56 -4.22 -0.36
CA GLN A 32 6.96 -4.77 0.93
C GLN A 32 5.86 -4.60 1.97
N ILE A 33 5.19 -3.46 1.96
CA ILE A 33 4.05 -3.23 2.85
C ILE A 33 2.95 -4.25 2.55
N GLN A 34 2.68 -4.48 1.28
CA GLN A 34 1.66 -5.45 0.88
C GLN A 34 2.02 -6.86 1.34
N GLU A 35 3.28 -7.24 1.20
CA GLU A 35 3.74 -8.54 1.67
C GLU A 35 3.55 -8.69 3.17
N GLU A 36 3.94 -7.66 3.94
CA GLU A 36 3.81 -7.71 5.38
C GLU A 36 2.35 -7.75 5.81
N THR A 37 1.50 -7.00 5.11
CA THR A 37 0.07 -7.03 5.36
C THR A 37 -0.49 -8.43 5.12
N ASN A 38 -0.06 -9.09 4.05
CA ASN A 38 -0.51 -10.45 3.74
C ASN A 38 -0.08 -11.43 4.81
N ILE A 39 1.14 -11.27 5.34
CA ILE A 39 1.64 -12.12 6.41
C ILE A 39 0.81 -11.91 7.68
N GLU A 40 0.53 -10.66 8.02
CA GLU A 40 -0.29 -10.35 9.18
C GLU A 40 -1.70 -10.96 9.07
N ILE A 41 -2.29 -10.85 7.89
CA ILE A 41 -3.61 -11.43 7.64
C ILE A 41 -3.56 -12.96 7.80
N HIS A 42 -2.52 -13.57 7.24
CA HIS A 42 -2.34 -15.01 7.36
C HIS A 42 -2.21 -15.44 8.82
N GLU A 43 -1.45 -14.70 9.60
CA GLU A 43 -1.28 -14.99 11.01
C GLU A 43 -2.58 -14.84 11.78
N MET A 44 -3.36 -13.81 11.45
CA MET A 44 -4.67 -13.58 12.09
C MET A 44 -5.64 -14.70 11.78
N VAL A 45 -5.69 -15.14 10.52
CA VAL A 45 -6.53 -16.25 10.09
C VAL A 45 -6.14 -17.53 10.83
N HIS A 46 -4.83 -17.78 10.91
CA HIS A 46 -4.31 -18.95 11.58
C HIS A 46 -4.62 -18.92 13.08
N ALA A 47 -4.44 -17.79 13.71
CA ALA A 47 -4.74 -17.63 15.14
C ALA A 47 -6.21 -17.82 15.45
N ALA A 48 -7.08 -17.42 14.52
CA ALA A 48 -8.53 -17.57 14.67
C ALA A 48 -9.02 -18.97 14.33
N HIS A 49 -8.12 -19.85 13.86
CA HIS A 49 -8.44 -21.23 13.48
C HIS A 49 -9.52 -21.32 12.41
N LEU A 50 -9.52 -20.35 11.48
CA LEU A 50 -10.49 -20.34 10.40
C LEU A 50 -10.14 -21.35 9.32
N THR A 51 -11.14 -22.12 8.92
CA THR A 51 -11.01 -22.99 7.75
C THR A 51 -11.14 -22.14 6.48
N PRO A 52 -10.70 -22.65 5.32
CA PRO A 52 -10.91 -21.94 4.06
C PRO A 52 -12.37 -21.58 3.81
N GLU A 53 -13.30 -22.46 4.17
CA GLU A 53 -14.74 -22.20 4.00
C GLU A 53 -15.21 -21.07 4.92
N GLN A 54 -14.75 -21.08 6.15
CA GLN A 54 -15.10 -20.02 7.11
C GLN A 54 -14.54 -18.68 6.66
N LEU A 55 -13.29 -18.69 6.14
CA LEU A 55 -12.69 -17.47 5.64
C LEU A 55 -13.46 -16.94 4.44
N ALA A 56 -13.89 -17.83 3.54
CA ALA A 56 -14.69 -17.44 2.38
C ALA A 56 -16.02 -16.80 2.83
N ASP A 57 -16.63 -17.34 3.88
CA ASP A 57 -17.86 -16.79 4.43
C ASP A 57 -17.65 -15.38 4.99
N VAL A 58 -16.54 -15.18 5.71
CA VAL A 58 -16.19 -13.87 6.26
C VAL A 58 -15.97 -12.86 5.13
N LEU A 59 -15.25 -13.26 4.10
CA LEU A 59 -15.00 -12.39 2.96
C LEU A 59 -16.28 -12.05 2.22
N ALA A 60 -17.17 -13.02 2.07
CA ALA A 60 -18.47 -12.79 1.44
C ALA A 60 -19.30 -11.79 2.24
N ALA A 61 -19.31 -11.94 3.56
CA ALA A 61 -20.00 -11.02 4.46
C ALA A 61 -19.40 -9.61 4.35
N PHE A 62 -18.10 -9.53 4.28
CA PHE A 62 -17.41 -8.26 4.12
C PHE A 62 -17.85 -7.55 2.84
N ARG A 63 -17.89 -8.28 1.74
CA ARG A 63 -18.32 -7.71 0.44
C ARG A 63 -19.76 -7.25 0.46
N LYS A 64 -20.60 -7.91 1.24
CA LYS A 64 -22.00 -7.54 1.34
C LYS A 64 -22.26 -6.43 2.35
N GLY A 65 -21.21 -5.94 3.01
CA GLY A 65 -21.36 -4.92 4.01
C GLY A 65 -21.90 -5.42 5.34
N SER A 66 -21.80 -6.71 5.59
CA SER A 66 -22.27 -7.33 6.85
C SER A 66 -21.19 -7.40 7.90
N ILE A 67 -20.20 -6.53 7.82
CA ILE A 67 -19.09 -6.48 8.77
C ILE A 67 -19.54 -5.80 10.06
N PRO A 68 -18.93 -6.17 11.19
CA PRO A 68 -19.18 -5.46 12.45
C PRO A 68 -18.91 -3.97 12.30
N VAL A 69 -19.74 -3.16 12.94
CA VAL A 69 -19.68 -1.69 12.84
C VAL A 69 -18.30 -1.17 13.20
N ASN A 70 -17.69 -1.71 14.23
CA ASN A 70 -16.36 -1.25 14.66
C ASN A 70 -15.29 -1.47 13.60
N ALA A 71 -15.38 -2.56 12.84
CA ALA A 71 -14.44 -2.81 11.76
C ALA A 71 -14.68 -1.83 10.62
N MET A 72 -15.92 -1.52 10.32
CA MET A 72 -16.28 -0.53 9.31
C MET A 72 -15.81 0.86 9.70
N ASP A 73 -15.94 1.22 10.96
CA ASP A 73 -15.50 2.51 11.46
C ASP A 73 -14.01 2.70 11.29
N ILE A 74 -13.23 1.65 11.53
CA ILE A 74 -11.78 1.72 11.36
C ILE A 74 -11.42 1.96 9.90
N ILE A 75 -12.08 1.25 9.00
CA ILE A 75 -11.83 1.40 7.56
C ILE A 75 -12.25 2.80 7.10
N THR A 76 -13.39 3.26 7.55
CA THR A 76 -13.91 4.57 7.18
C THR A 76 -13.02 5.68 7.68
N GLU A 77 -12.49 5.56 8.88
CA GLU A 77 -11.59 6.54 9.45
C GLU A 77 -10.33 6.68 8.62
N GLU A 78 -9.78 5.57 8.15
CA GLU A 78 -8.61 5.61 7.30
C GLU A 78 -8.88 6.33 5.99
N GLU A 79 -10.04 6.09 5.39
CA GLU A 79 -10.42 6.77 4.16
C GLU A 79 -10.65 8.25 4.39
N THR A 80 -11.26 8.60 5.50
CA THR A 80 -11.54 9.98 5.85
C THR A 80 -10.26 10.78 6.04
N ASP A 81 -9.24 10.14 6.58
CA ASP A 81 -7.97 10.79 6.83
C ASP A 81 -7.27 11.24 5.55
N HIS A 82 -7.65 10.68 4.43
CA HIS A 82 -7.05 11.04 3.14
C HIS A 82 -7.74 12.22 2.48
N ASP A 83 -8.87 12.60 2.96
CA ASP A 83 -9.60 13.75 2.43
C ASP A 83 -9.02 15.05 2.98
#